data_2f45dfa5069ee243f0e35ef68b13a606
#
_entry.id   2f45dfa5069ee243f0e35ef68b13a606
#
_cell.length_a   1.000
_cell.length_b   1.000
_cell.length_c   1.000
_cell.angle_alpha   90.00
_cell.angle_beta   90.00
_cell.angle_gamma   90.00
#
_symmetry.space_group_name_H-M   'P 1'
#
loop_
_entity.id
_entity.type
_entity.pdbx_description
1 polymer ?
#
loop_
_entity_poly.entity_id
_entity_poly.type
_entity_poly.pdbx_seq_one_letter_code
_entity_poly.pdbx_strand_id
1 'polypeptide(L)'
;MDASYNITPDGKSHYGFLLTVGHSLVGLKGGRIKTVVRSSTEAEIVGVNEVTSELLWARDVLVELGFPQDEVLIAEDNNSCITMLQTEPRNFQTNSRHVRVKWAFYRQEHEKGILKLFYCPTDIMRADLLTKPLRGKVFRDHDLAIRNGAPMAI
;
A
#
# COMPACT_ATOMS: atom_id res chain seq x y z
N MET A 1 2.19 -1.67 -2.22
CA MET A 1 0.80 -2.09 -2.02
C MET A 1 0.01 -1.80 -3.28
N ASP A 2 -1.15 -2.38 -3.45
CA ASP A 2 -2.07 -2.10 -4.56
C ASP A 2 -3.51 -2.16 -4.04
N ALA A 3 -4.41 -1.40 -4.66
CA ALA A 3 -5.84 -1.55 -4.43
C ALA A 3 -6.60 -1.56 -5.76
N SER A 4 -7.61 -2.39 -5.85
CA SER A 4 -8.50 -2.47 -7.00
C SER A 4 -9.85 -1.86 -6.69
N TYR A 5 -10.36 -1.07 -7.61
CA TYR A 5 -11.63 -0.38 -7.47
C TYR A 5 -12.76 -1.16 -8.15
N ASN A 6 -13.86 -1.40 -7.40
CA ASN A 6 -15.12 -1.93 -7.93
C ASN A 6 -14.98 -3.24 -8.75
N ILE A 7 -14.17 -4.19 -8.29
CA ILE A 7 -13.85 -5.41 -9.06
C ILE A 7 -14.78 -6.59 -8.78
N THR A 8 -15.61 -6.53 -7.74
CA THR A 8 -16.53 -7.61 -7.40
C THR A 8 -17.93 -7.33 -7.93
N PRO A 9 -18.76 -8.36 -8.17
CA PRO A 9 -20.14 -8.19 -8.62
C PRO A 9 -21.01 -7.31 -7.70
N ASP A 10 -20.66 -7.25 -6.41
CA ASP A 10 -21.31 -6.41 -5.41
C ASP A 10 -20.66 -5.02 -5.27
N GLY A 11 -19.80 -4.63 -6.22
CA GLY A 11 -19.19 -3.31 -6.27
C GLY A 11 -18.14 -3.03 -5.19
N LYS A 12 -17.57 -4.08 -4.60
CA LYS A 12 -16.54 -3.93 -3.56
C LYS A 12 -15.14 -3.80 -4.16
N SER A 13 -14.35 -3.00 -3.48
CA SER A 13 -12.93 -2.80 -3.77
C SER A 13 -12.07 -3.69 -2.85
N HIS A 14 -10.87 -4.04 -3.31
CA HIS A 14 -9.91 -4.85 -2.56
C HIS A 14 -8.60 -4.11 -2.41
N TYR A 15 -7.86 -4.44 -1.38
CA TYR A 15 -6.47 -4.03 -1.21
C TYR A 15 -5.59 -5.25 -0.98
N GLY A 16 -4.32 -5.12 -1.32
CA GLY A 16 -3.32 -6.14 -1.05
C GLY A 16 -1.95 -5.52 -0.84
N PHE A 17 -1.15 -6.14 0.02
CA PHE A 17 0.23 -5.75 0.20
C PHE A 17 1.13 -6.92 0.53
N LEU A 18 2.39 -6.73 0.23
CA LEU A 18 3.50 -7.60 0.59
C LEU A 18 4.39 -6.80 1.55
N LEU A 19 4.75 -7.39 2.67
CA LEU A 19 5.68 -6.83 3.63
C LEU A 19 7.01 -7.53 3.49
N THR A 20 8.07 -6.78 3.25
CA THR A 20 9.44 -7.31 3.15
C THR A 20 10.34 -6.65 4.18
N VAL A 21 11.31 -7.41 4.67
CA VAL A 21 12.45 -6.91 5.43
C VAL A 21 13.69 -7.21 4.61
N GLY A 22 14.35 -6.17 4.11
CA GLY A 22 15.33 -6.32 3.04
C GLY A 22 14.71 -7.00 1.81
N HIS A 23 15.28 -8.13 1.40
CA HIS A 23 14.79 -8.90 0.25
C HIS A 23 13.80 -10.03 0.61
N SER A 24 13.54 -10.26 1.89
CA SER A 24 12.73 -11.38 2.34
C SER A 24 11.28 -10.98 2.57
N LEU A 25 10.34 -11.74 1.99
CA LEU A 25 8.94 -11.62 2.31
C LEU A 25 8.70 -12.12 3.73
N VAL A 26 8.17 -11.25 4.60
CA VAL A 26 7.82 -11.59 5.99
C VAL A 26 6.32 -11.58 6.25
N GLY A 27 5.55 -11.00 5.35
CA GLY A 27 4.10 -10.99 5.47
C GLY A 27 3.41 -10.63 4.16
N LEU A 28 2.19 -11.09 4.02
CA LEU A 28 1.28 -10.69 2.95
C LEU A 28 -0.14 -10.62 3.50
N LYS A 29 -0.91 -9.70 2.98
CA LYS A 29 -2.32 -9.57 3.36
C LYS A 29 -3.11 -9.01 2.18
N GLY A 30 -4.31 -9.53 2.00
CA GLY A 30 -5.30 -8.98 1.10
C GLY A 30 -6.65 -8.94 1.79
N GLY A 31 -7.48 -7.97 1.42
CA GLY A 31 -8.77 -7.82 2.04
C GLY A 31 -9.74 -6.95 1.25
N ARG A 32 -11.01 -7.03 1.64
CA ARG A 32 -12.05 -6.14 1.11
C ARG A 32 -11.96 -4.77 1.77
N ILE A 33 -12.09 -3.73 0.98
CA ILE A 33 -12.34 -2.38 1.47
C ILE A 33 -13.79 -2.33 1.97
N LYS A 34 -13.96 -2.15 3.28
CA LYS A 34 -15.28 -2.16 3.94
C LYS A 34 -16.06 -0.88 3.72
N THR A 35 -15.38 0.22 3.45
CA THR A 35 -15.97 1.53 3.22
C THR A 35 -16.30 1.73 1.75
N VAL A 36 -17.31 2.51 1.44
CA VAL A 36 -17.64 2.90 0.07
C VAL A 36 -16.59 3.91 -0.39
N VAL A 37 -15.92 3.60 -1.49
CA VAL A 37 -14.98 4.49 -2.18
C VAL A 37 -15.55 4.87 -3.56
N ARG A 38 -15.20 6.05 -4.06
CA ARG A 38 -15.79 6.64 -5.26
C ARG A 38 -14.86 6.66 -6.47
N SER A 39 -13.60 6.30 -6.26
CA SER A 39 -12.59 6.25 -7.31
C SER A 39 -11.48 5.25 -6.95
N SER A 40 -10.66 4.90 -7.94
CA SER A 40 -9.45 4.11 -7.72
C SER A 40 -8.51 4.81 -6.73
N THR A 41 -8.31 6.12 -6.88
CA THR A 41 -7.45 6.90 -5.97
C THR A 41 -7.94 6.84 -4.52
N GLU A 42 -9.26 6.91 -4.27
CA GLU A 42 -9.79 6.73 -2.91
C GLU A 42 -9.58 5.29 -2.40
N ALA A 43 -9.68 4.29 -3.28
CA ALA A 43 -9.38 2.90 -2.92
C ALA A 43 -7.91 2.74 -2.50
N GLU A 44 -6.98 3.35 -3.25
CA GLU A 44 -5.56 3.34 -2.92
C GLU A 44 -5.27 4.05 -1.58
N ILE A 45 -5.85 5.22 -1.32
CA ILE A 45 -5.69 5.92 -0.04
C ILE A 45 -6.16 5.05 1.13
N VAL A 46 -7.29 4.35 0.95
CA VAL A 46 -7.78 3.41 1.96
C VAL A 46 -6.83 2.23 2.11
N GLY A 47 -6.32 1.69 1.01
CA GLY A 47 -5.33 0.62 1.01
C GLY A 47 -4.04 1.01 1.73
N VAL A 48 -3.46 2.17 1.40
CA VAL A 48 -2.27 2.71 2.10
C VAL A 48 -2.52 2.81 3.61
N ASN A 49 -3.69 3.27 4.04
CA ASN A 49 -4.01 3.37 5.46
C ASN A 49 -4.09 1.99 6.16
N GLU A 50 -4.67 0.98 5.51
CA GLU A 50 -4.72 -0.38 6.06
C GLU A 50 -3.31 -0.97 6.20
N VAL A 51 -2.44 -0.72 5.21
CA VAL A 51 -1.03 -1.14 5.23
C VAL A 51 -0.24 -0.39 6.30
N THR A 52 -0.46 0.91 6.47
CA THR A 52 0.25 1.74 7.46
C THR A 52 0.22 1.14 8.85
N SER A 53 -0.93 0.69 9.31
CA SER A 53 -1.07 0.10 10.65
C SER A 53 -0.23 -1.17 10.84
N GLU A 54 -0.18 -2.03 9.82
CA GLU A 54 0.61 -3.27 9.83
C GLU A 54 2.12 -2.97 9.77
N LEU A 55 2.50 -1.96 8.98
CA LEU A 55 3.90 -1.54 8.86
C LEU A 55 4.43 -0.94 10.16
N LEU A 56 3.65 -0.09 10.82
CA LEU A 56 4.03 0.48 12.11
C LEU A 56 4.19 -0.60 13.17
N TRP A 57 3.26 -1.56 13.23
CA TRP A 57 3.37 -2.71 14.13
C TRP A 57 4.64 -3.53 13.84
N ALA A 58 4.91 -3.87 12.58
CA ALA A 58 6.10 -4.64 12.22
C ALA A 58 7.40 -3.88 12.53
N ARG A 59 7.42 -2.56 12.30
CA ARG A 59 8.53 -1.69 12.67
C ARG A 59 8.78 -1.74 14.18
N ASP A 60 7.75 -1.59 14.99
CA ASP A 60 7.88 -1.59 16.45
C ASP A 60 8.41 -2.94 16.96
N VAL A 61 7.93 -4.06 16.39
CA VAL A 61 8.47 -5.40 16.69
C VAL A 61 9.97 -5.49 16.35
N LEU A 62 10.39 -4.99 15.19
CA LEU A 62 11.80 -5.00 14.81
C LEU A 62 12.67 -4.14 15.75
N VAL A 63 12.16 -2.98 16.16
CA VAL A 63 12.84 -2.11 17.14
C VAL A 63 13.02 -2.83 18.48
N GLU A 64 11.98 -3.49 18.98
CA GLU A 64 12.04 -4.27 20.24
C GLU A 64 13.03 -5.45 20.15
N LEU A 65 13.16 -6.05 18.97
CA LEU A 65 14.14 -7.10 18.70
C LEU A 65 15.60 -6.58 18.53
N GLY A 66 15.81 -5.27 18.63
CA GLY A 66 17.13 -4.64 18.49
C GLY A 66 17.51 -4.29 17.05
N PHE A 67 16.55 -4.29 16.11
CA PHE A 67 16.74 -3.90 14.71
C PHE A 67 16.02 -2.58 14.42
N PRO A 68 16.57 -1.42 14.82
CA PRO A 68 15.90 -0.14 14.62
C PRO A 68 15.66 0.14 13.12
N GLN A 69 14.48 0.66 12.81
CA GLN A 69 14.08 1.05 11.46
C GLN A 69 13.80 2.56 11.46
N ASP A 70 14.66 3.32 10.80
CA ASP A 70 14.52 4.78 10.75
C ASP A 70 13.35 5.20 9.87
N GLU A 71 13.11 4.46 8.79
CA GLU A 71 12.01 4.72 7.87
C GLU A 71 11.39 3.42 7.34
N VAL A 72 10.12 3.52 6.93
CA VAL A 72 9.36 2.46 6.28
C VAL A 72 8.91 2.95 4.92
N LEU A 73 9.20 2.17 3.88
CA LEU A 73 8.91 2.53 2.50
C LEU A 73 7.62 1.85 2.03
N ILE A 74 6.75 2.60 1.40
CA ILE A 74 5.53 2.10 0.76
C ILE A 74 5.65 2.33 -0.75
N ALA A 75 5.69 1.25 -1.52
CA ALA A 75 5.62 1.31 -2.98
C ALA A 75 4.16 1.44 -3.44
N GLU A 76 3.90 2.39 -4.32
CA GLU A 76 2.59 2.74 -4.85
C GLU A 76 2.68 3.02 -6.35
N ASP A 77 1.77 2.50 -7.18
CA ASP A 77 1.79 2.72 -8.64
C ASP A 77 0.86 3.85 -9.11
N ASN A 78 0.01 4.35 -8.21
CA ASN A 78 -0.93 5.42 -8.53
C ASN A 78 -0.37 6.80 -8.14
N ASN A 79 0.16 7.53 -9.14
CA ASN A 79 0.69 8.88 -8.93
C ASN A 79 -0.33 9.86 -8.33
N SER A 80 -1.63 9.71 -8.65
CA SER A 80 -2.68 10.54 -8.05
C SER A 80 -2.83 10.27 -6.55
N CYS A 81 -2.72 9.00 -6.14
CA CYS A 81 -2.71 8.62 -4.74
C CYS A 81 -1.51 9.22 -4.01
N ILE A 82 -0.29 9.07 -4.56
CA ILE A 82 0.94 9.64 -4.00
C ILE A 82 0.80 11.16 -3.83
N THR A 83 0.38 11.85 -4.89
CA THR A 83 0.18 13.30 -4.86
C THR A 83 -0.83 13.72 -3.79
N MET A 84 -1.97 13.03 -3.70
CA MET A 84 -3.00 13.33 -2.69
C MET A 84 -2.49 13.09 -1.27
N LEU A 85 -1.77 12.01 -1.03
CA LEU A 85 -1.23 11.68 0.29
C LEU A 85 -0.14 12.66 0.74
N GLN A 86 0.62 13.22 -0.19
CA GLN A 86 1.65 14.22 0.08
C GLN A 86 1.12 15.66 0.06
N THR A 87 -0.13 15.88 -0.33
CA THR A 87 -0.74 17.21 -0.42
C THR A 87 -0.88 17.83 0.97
N GLU A 88 -0.60 19.15 1.06
CA GLU A 88 -0.79 19.94 2.28
C GLU A 88 -2.25 19.91 2.76
N PRO A 89 -2.50 19.93 4.10
CA PRO A 89 -3.85 19.81 4.67
C PRO A 89 -4.88 20.77 4.09
N ARG A 90 -4.46 22.02 3.82
CA ARG A 90 -5.31 23.09 3.24
C ARG A 90 -5.75 22.80 1.80
N ASN A 91 -5.01 21.97 1.08
CA ASN A 91 -5.23 21.66 -0.33
C ASN A 91 -5.86 20.28 -0.52
N PHE A 92 -5.94 19.46 0.53
CA PHE A 92 -6.53 18.12 0.44
C PHE A 92 -8.05 18.21 0.35
N GLN A 93 -8.59 17.83 -0.80
CA GLN A 93 -10.02 17.89 -1.07
C GLN A 93 -10.59 16.48 -1.27
N THR A 94 -11.52 16.11 -0.42
CA THR A 94 -12.37 14.93 -0.59
C THR A 94 -13.71 15.17 0.09
N ASN A 95 -14.78 14.70 -0.53
CA ASN A 95 -16.11 14.70 0.05
C ASN A 95 -16.35 13.48 0.98
N SER A 96 -15.38 12.56 1.04
CA SER A 96 -15.46 11.35 1.85
C SER A 96 -14.80 11.55 3.21
N ARG A 97 -15.60 11.74 4.26
CA ARG A 97 -15.09 11.95 5.63
C ARG A 97 -14.13 10.84 6.09
N HIS A 98 -14.45 9.59 5.79
CA HIS A 98 -13.62 8.45 6.16
C HIS A 98 -12.28 8.41 5.40
N VAL A 99 -12.25 8.85 4.15
CA VAL A 99 -11.00 8.99 3.39
C VAL A 99 -10.13 10.09 3.99
N ARG A 100 -10.73 11.20 4.43
CA ARG A 100 -10.01 12.28 5.11
C ARG A 100 -9.35 11.84 6.40
N VAL A 101 -10.03 11.03 7.22
CA VAL A 101 -9.46 10.49 8.47
C VAL A 101 -8.27 9.57 8.17
N LYS A 102 -8.40 8.70 7.16
CA LYS A 102 -7.32 7.78 6.74
C LYS A 102 -6.11 8.53 6.19
N TRP A 103 -6.36 9.56 5.38
CA TRP A 103 -5.33 10.46 4.90
C TRP A 103 -4.59 11.15 6.06
N ALA A 104 -5.32 11.68 7.03
CA ALA A 104 -4.74 12.36 8.19
C ALA A 104 -3.86 11.43 9.04
N PHE A 105 -4.26 10.18 9.21
CA PHE A 105 -3.45 9.17 9.92
C PHE A 105 -2.13 8.89 9.20
N TYR A 106 -2.17 8.61 7.89
CA TYR A 106 -0.95 8.45 7.10
C TYR A 106 -0.06 9.70 7.18
N ARG A 107 -0.65 10.89 7.01
CA ARG A 107 0.07 12.16 7.01
C ARG A 107 0.82 12.39 8.32
N GLN A 108 0.20 12.08 9.45
CA GLN A 108 0.84 12.21 10.77
C GLN A 108 2.13 11.39 10.85
N GLU A 109 2.14 10.16 10.34
CA GLU A 109 3.32 9.29 10.37
C GLU A 109 4.36 9.70 9.32
N HIS A 110 3.91 10.21 8.19
CA HIS A 110 4.79 10.77 7.17
C HIS A 110 5.52 12.03 7.67
N GLU A 111 4.83 12.94 8.36
CA GLU A 111 5.42 14.16 8.94
C GLU A 111 6.44 13.86 10.05
N LYS A 112 6.32 12.74 10.74
CA LYS A 112 7.34 12.24 11.67
C LYS A 112 8.58 11.66 10.95
N GLY A 113 8.56 11.56 9.63
CA GLY A 113 9.61 10.95 8.82
C GLY A 113 9.63 9.41 8.85
N ILE A 114 8.66 8.79 9.52
CA ILE A 114 8.59 7.33 9.66
C ILE A 114 8.16 6.65 8.37
N LEU A 115 7.15 7.20 7.68
CA LEU A 115 6.61 6.64 6.44
C LEU A 115 7.00 7.46 5.23
N LYS A 116 7.42 6.77 4.17
CA LYS A 116 7.68 7.37 2.86
C LYS A 116 7.00 6.59 1.76
N LEU A 117 6.33 7.30 0.85
CA LEU A 117 5.80 6.74 -0.38
C LEU A 117 6.79 6.97 -1.52
N PHE A 118 6.94 5.96 -2.37
CA PHE A 118 7.65 6.10 -3.63
C PHE A 118 6.85 5.47 -4.77
N TYR A 119 7.04 5.98 -5.98
CA TYR A 119 6.40 5.43 -7.17
C TYR A 119 7.04 4.10 -7.56
N CYS A 120 6.19 3.11 -7.81
CA CYS A 120 6.58 1.80 -8.32
C CYS A 120 5.81 1.55 -9.63
N PRO A 121 6.46 1.30 -10.76
CA PRO A 121 5.76 0.98 -11.99
C PRO A 121 4.85 -0.25 -11.86
N THR A 122 3.67 -0.20 -12.48
CA THR A 122 2.64 -1.26 -12.39
C THR A 122 3.15 -2.62 -12.87
N ASP A 123 4.04 -2.67 -13.86
CA ASP A 123 4.60 -3.91 -14.40
C ASP A 123 5.48 -4.68 -13.40
N ILE A 124 5.99 -4.00 -12.38
CA ILE A 124 6.76 -4.60 -11.29
C ILE A 124 6.04 -4.56 -9.93
N MET A 125 4.79 -4.05 -9.89
CA MET A 125 3.96 -4.01 -8.68
C MET A 125 3.47 -5.40 -8.29
N ARG A 126 4.21 -6.09 -7.43
CA ARG A 126 3.92 -7.48 -7.03
C ARG A 126 2.63 -7.63 -6.23
N ALA A 127 2.17 -6.57 -5.59
CA ALA A 127 0.92 -6.57 -4.84
C ALA A 127 -0.31 -6.79 -5.74
N ASP A 128 -0.18 -6.58 -7.06
CA ASP A 128 -1.19 -6.90 -8.09
C ASP A 128 -1.67 -8.35 -8.02
N LEU A 129 -0.82 -9.29 -7.59
CA LEU A 129 -1.21 -10.69 -7.37
C LEU A 129 -2.36 -10.85 -6.35
N LEU A 130 -2.52 -9.90 -5.44
CA LEU A 130 -3.51 -9.97 -4.35
C LEU A 130 -4.81 -9.23 -4.70
N THR A 131 -4.80 -8.44 -5.77
CA THR A 131 -5.90 -7.53 -6.10
C THR A 131 -6.45 -7.72 -7.52
N LYS A 132 -5.67 -8.33 -8.43
CA LYS A 132 -6.01 -8.50 -9.84
C LYS A 132 -5.96 -9.98 -10.25
N PRO A 133 -6.85 -10.45 -11.12
CA PRO A 133 -6.84 -11.84 -11.63
C PRO A 133 -5.75 -12.03 -12.69
N LEU A 134 -4.49 -11.91 -12.29
CA LEU A 134 -3.36 -12.08 -13.18
C LEU A 134 -3.26 -13.51 -13.71
N ARG A 135 -2.82 -13.67 -14.96
CA ARG A 135 -2.69 -14.97 -15.63
C ARG A 135 -1.38 -15.09 -16.41
N GLY A 136 -1.02 -16.32 -16.75
CA GLY A 136 0.06 -16.63 -17.68
C GLY A 136 1.44 -16.17 -17.18
N LYS A 137 2.17 -15.49 -18.05
CA LYS A 137 3.54 -15.05 -17.79
C LYS A 137 3.62 -14.04 -16.65
N VAL A 138 2.74 -13.05 -16.64
CA VAL A 138 2.73 -11.97 -15.62
C VAL A 138 2.58 -12.56 -14.21
N PHE A 139 1.63 -13.46 -14.01
CA PHE A 139 1.46 -14.16 -12.74
C PHE A 139 2.74 -14.89 -12.31
N ARG A 140 3.34 -15.67 -13.22
CA ARG A 140 4.56 -16.44 -12.91
C ARG A 140 5.75 -15.54 -12.59
N ASP A 141 5.91 -14.43 -13.31
CA ASP A 141 7.04 -13.51 -13.09
C ASP A 141 6.93 -12.85 -11.69
N HIS A 142 5.74 -12.40 -11.29
CA HIS A 142 5.52 -11.88 -9.94
C HIS A 142 5.69 -12.94 -8.85
N ASP A 143 5.13 -14.14 -9.03
CA ASP A 143 5.26 -15.26 -8.08
C ASP A 143 6.74 -15.63 -7.88
N LEU A 144 7.50 -15.79 -8.96
CA LEU A 144 8.93 -16.07 -8.90
C LEU A 144 9.74 -14.95 -8.22
N ALA A 145 9.41 -13.70 -8.52
CA ALA A 145 10.08 -12.56 -7.90
C ALA A 145 9.85 -12.52 -6.38
N ILE A 146 8.63 -12.83 -5.93
CA ILE A 146 8.31 -12.92 -4.50
C ILE A 146 9.08 -14.07 -3.83
N ARG A 147 9.08 -15.26 -4.42
CA ARG A 147 9.74 -16.45 -3.86
C ARG A 147 11.26 -16.31 -3.79
N ASN A 148 11.85 -15.64 -4.78
CA ASN A 148 13.30 -15.47 -4.86
C ASN A 148 13.82 -14.25 -4.07
N GLY A 149 12.96 -13.53 -3.37
CA GLY A 149 13.35 -12.33 -2.61
C GLY A 149 13.91 -11.24 -3.51
N ALA A 150 13.46 -11.16 -4.76
CA ALA A 150 13.94 -10.11 -5.65
C ALA A 150 13.57 -8.73 -5.07
N PRO A 151 14.51 -7.77 -5.00
CA PRO A 151 14.22 -6.45 -4.46
C PRO A 151 13.07 -5.80 -5.23
N MET A 152 12.21 -5.06 -4.54
CA MET A 152 11.44 -4.04 -5.23
C MET A 152 12.45 -3.00 -5.72
N ALA A 153 12.40 -2.66 -7.01
CA ALA A 153 13.26 -1.62 -7.54
C ALA A 153 12.93 -0.31 -6.79
N ILE A 154 13.85 0.12 -5.95
CA ILE A 154 13.86 1.42 -5.28
C ILE A 154 14.76 2.34 -6.08
#